data_f6caea4cfd41756777f3d7f99764343f
#
_entry.id   f6caea4cfd41756777f3d7f99764343f
#
_cell.length_a   1.000
_cell.length_b   1.000
_cell.length_c   1.000
_cell.angle_alpha   90.00
_cell.angle_beta   90.00
_cell.angle_gamma   90.00
#
_symmetry.space_group_name_H-M   'P 1'
#
loop_
_entity.id
_entity.type
_entity.pdbx_description
1 polymer ?
#
loop_
_entity_poly.entity_id
_entity_poly.type
_entity_poly.pdbx_seq_one_letter_code
_entity_poly.pdbx_strand_id
1 'polypeptide(L)'
;MSAVADQLIGSALASATANDNPVAVAFVRESHMRQDAEGFARSCEALGQAEKADHRLIDCPTLIVTGDEDAVGPPSIAQELADKIGRAKTVILNRCGHWTPVEKSKECGKLLSEFVRGIPI
;
A
#
# COMPACT_ATOMS: atom_id res chain seq x y z
N MET A 1 9.63 18.99 3.09
CA MET A 1 9.43 17.61 2.55
C MET A 1 10.54 16.63 2.98
N SER A 2 11.82 17.01 3.13
CA SER A 2 12.88 16.04 3.50
C SER A 2 12.61 15.29 4.80
N ALA A 3 12.29 16.00 5.90
CA ALA A 3 11.99 15.37 7.18
C ALA A 3 10.78 14.41 7.10
N VAL A 4 9.75 14.77 6.32
CA VAL A 4 8.59 13.92 6.07
C VAL A 4 9.01 12.66 5.29
N ALA A 5 9.81 12.82 4.24
CA ALA A 5 10.31 11.70 3.45
C ALA A 5 11.15 10.72 4.30
N ASP A 6 12.05 11.27 5.13
CA ASP A 6 12.90 10.45 6.00
C ASP A 6 12.09 9.68 7.07
N GLN A 7 11.05 10.31 7.63
CA GLN A 7 10.12 9.68 8.57
C GLN A 7 9.30 8.55 7.90
N LEU A 8 8.78 8.81 6.71
CA LEU A 8 7.97 7.84 5.97
C LEU A 8 8.81 6.63 5.53
N ILE A 9 10.06 6.81 5.12
CA ILE A 9 10.97 5.69 4.83
C ILE A 9 11.11 4.79 6.06
N GLY A 10 11.33 5.38 7.23
CA GLY A 10 11.51 4.61 8.47
C GLY A 10 10.27 3.84 8.95
N SER A 11 9.07 4.26 8.53
CA SER A 11 7.80 3.67 9.01
C SER A 11 7.04 2.88 7.94
N ALA A 12 7.27 3.15 6.66
CA ALA A 12 6.48 2.60 5.57
C ALA A 12 7.20 1.52 4.74
N LEU A 13 8.51 1.37 4.87
CA LEU A 13 9.26 0.29 4.23
C LEU A 13 9.53 -0.85 5.21
N ALA A 14 9.53 -2.07 4.70
CA ALA A 14 10.01 -3.22 5.46
C ALA A 14 11.49 -3.07 5.81
N SER A 15 11.89 -3.63 6.96
CA SER A 15 13.28 -3.60 7.43
C SER A 15 14.26 -4.13 6.39
N ALA A 16 13.90 -5.20 5.69
CA ALA A 16 14.71 -5.77 4.63
C ALA A 16 14.88 -4.80 3.45
N THR A 17 13.80 -4.11 3.04
CA THR A 17 13.88 -3.12 1.95
C THR A 17 14.75 -1.94 2.35
N ALA A 18 14.56 -1.42 3.55
CA ALA A 18 15.32 -0.27 4.05
C ALA A 18 16.83 -0.55 4.11
N ASN A 19 17.22 -1.78 4.46
CA ASN A 19 18.63 -2.17 4.60
C ASN A 19 19.27 -2.63 3.30
N ASP A 20 18.54 -3.39 2.47
CA ASP A 20 19.13 -4.16 1.38
C ASP A 20 18.78 -3.63 -0.02
N ASN A 21 17.83 -2.67 -0.13
CA ASN A 21 17.37 -2.16 -1.43
C ASN A 21 17.45 -0.62 -1.51
N PRO A 22 18.65 -0.05 -1.71
CA PRO A 22 18.84 1.40 -1.78
C PRO A 22 18.09 2.06 -2.94
N VAL A 23 17.78 1.32 -3.99
CA VAL A 23 17.00 1.84 -5.15
C VAL A 23 15.55 2.08 -4.75
N ALA A 24 14.94 1.14 -4.03
CA ALA A 24 13.58 1.32 -3.52
C ALA A 24 13.50 2.48 -2.51
N VAL A 25 14.48 2.57 -1.60
CA VAL A 25 14.59 3.68 -0.64
C VAL A 25 14.68 5.03 -1.36
N ALA A 26 15.59 5.14 -2.35
CA ALA A 26 15.77 6.36 -3.13
C ALA A 26 14.51 6.72 -3.93
N PHE A 27 13.85 5.73 -4.52
CA PHE A 27 12.60 5.94 -5.26
C PHE A 27 11.49 6.50 -4.37
N VAL A 28 11.25 5.88 -3.21
CA VAL A 28 10.22 6.34 -2.26
C VAL A 28 10.56 7.72 -1.74
N ARG A 29 11.83 7.96 -1.39
CA ARG A 29 12.29 9.27 -0.93
C ARG A 29 12.05 10.36 -1.96
N GLU A 30 12.46 10.13 -3.20
CA GLU A 30 12.33 11.08 -4.29
C GLU A 30 10.85 11.34 -4.63
N SER A 31 10.00 10.32 -4.58
CA SER A 31 8.56 10.46 -4.78
C SER A 31 7.91 11.44 -3.81
N HIS A 32 8.37 11.48 -2.56
CA HIS A 32 7.90 12.44 -1.56
C HIS A 32 8.56 13.81 -1.74
N MET A 33 9.86 13.85 -2.07
CA MET A 33 10.59 15.11 -2.24
C MET A 33 10.06 15.97 -3.39
N ARG A 34 9.50 15.35 -4.42
CA ARG A 34 8.89 16.03 -5.59
C ARG A 34 7.52 16.61 -5.34
N GLN A 35 6.89 16.25 -4.24
CA GLN A 35 5.55 16.76 -3.93
C GLN A 35 5.62 18.22 -3.46
N ASP A 36 4.62 18.98 -3.89
CA ASP A 36 4.38 20.29 -3.31
C ASP A 36 3.97 20.18 -1.84
N ALA A 37 4.64 20.90 -0.95
CA ALA A 37 4.42 20.78 0.48
C ALA A 37 3.00 21.17 0.91
N GLU A 38 2.41 22.20 0.29
CA GLU A 38 1.05 22.61 0.57
C GLU A 38 0.03 21.59 0.04
N GLY A 39 0.26 21.08 -1.18
CA GLY A 39 -0.56 20.01 -1.76
C GLY A 39 -0.55 18.74 -0.91
N PHE A 40 0.62 18.37 -0.37
CA PHE A 40 0.74 17.23 0.55
C PHE A 40 -0.04 17.48 1.86
N ALA A 41 0.09 18.67 2.46
CA ALA A 41 -0.64 19.03 3.67
C ALA A 41 -2.16 18.97 3.46
N ARG A 42 -2.66 19.51 2.35
CA ARG A 42 -4.09 19.44 1.99
C ARG A 42 -4.59 18.01 1.78
N SER A 43 -3.75 17.15 1.22
CA SER A 43 -4.08 15.72 1.07
C SER A 43 -4.20 15.03 2.43
N CYS A 44 -3.33 15.36 3.38
CA CYS A 44 -3.41 14.87 4.76
C CYS A 44 -4.67 15.38 5.48
N GLU A 45 -5.04 16.65 5.30
CA GLU A 45 -6.28 17.21 5.84
C GLU A 45 -7.51 16.51 5.28
N ALA A 46 -7.56 16.32 3.96
CA ALA A 46 -8.65 15.59 3.31
C ALA A 46 -8.77 14.17 3.82
N LEU A 47 -7.64 13.46 4.01
CA LEU A 47 -7.63 12.12 4.59
C LEU A 47 -8.14 12.12 6.03
N GLY A 48 -7.75 13.12 6.83
CA GLY A 48 -8.22 13.26 8.23
C GLY A 48 -9.72 13.56 8.35
N GLN A 49 -10.34 14.13 7.31
CA GLN A 49 -11.76 14.44 7.24
C GLN A 49 -12.58 13.38 6.51
N ALA A 50 -11.93 12.36 5.92
CA ALA A 50 -12.59 11.34 5.14
C ALA A 50 -13.54 10.49 6.02
N GLU A 51 -14.77 10.32 5.57
CA GLU A 51 -15.73 9.42 6.19
C GLU A 51 -15.47 7.98 5.73
N LYS A 52 -15.77 7.03 6.62
CA LYS A 52 -15.63 5.61 6.29
C LYS A 52 -16.66 5.21 5.24
N ALA A 53 -16.19 4.70 4.11
CA ALA A 53 -17.06 4.10 3.11
C ALA A 53 -17.67 2.78 3.62
N ASP A 54 -18.88 2.47 3.14
CA ASP A 54 -19.48 1.15 3.37
C ASP A 54 -18.92 0.13 2.36
N HIS A 55 -17.89 -0.59 2.78
CA HIS A 55 -17.21 -1.57 1.94
C HIS A 55 -18.10 -2.75 1.53
N ARG A 56 -19.24 -2.96 2.18
CA ARG A 56 -20.22 -4.00 1.80
C ARG A 56 -20.93 -3.72 0.47
N LEU A 57 -20.84 -2.46 0.01
CA LEU A 57 -21.38 -2.04 -1.30
C LEU A 57 -20.45 -2.40 -2.47
N ILE A 58 -19.25 -2.93 -2.20
CA ILE A 58 -18.32 -3.39 -3.23
C ILE A 58 -18.73 -4.80 -3.63
N ASP A 59 -19.29 -4.95 -4.82
CA ASP A 59 -19.77 -6.23 -5.37
C ASP A 59 -18.87 -6.85 -6.45
N CYS A 60 -17.86 -6.10 -6.89
CA CYS A 60 -16.90 -6.57 -7.88
C CYS A 60 -15.80 -7.48 -7.26
N PRO A 61 -15.16 -8.34 -8.07
CA PRO A 61 -13.97 -9.07 -7.65
C PRO A 61 -12.90 -8.09 -7.15
N THR A 62 -12.36 -8.33 -5.96
CA THR A 62 -11.41 -7.44 -5.30
C THR A 62 -10.17 -8.20 -4.86
N LEU A 63 -8.99 -7.70 -5.20
CA LEU A 63 -7.70 -8.18 -4.71
C LEU A 63 -7.14 -7.17 -3.72
N ILE A 64 -6.89 -7.61 -2.49
CA ILE A 64 -6.25 -6.82 -1.43
C ILE A 64 -4.84 -7.35 -1.24
N VAL A 65 -3.84 -6.49 -1.42
CA VAL A 65 -2.43 -6.85 -1.25
C VAL A 65 -1.82 -5.92 -0.20
N THR A 66 -1.20 -6.48 0.82
CA THR A 66 -0.48 -5.75 1.86
C THR A 66 0.82 -6.46 2.21
N GLY A 67 1.73 -5.77 2.87
CA GLY A 67 2.94 -6.36 3.44
C GLY A 67 2.75 -6.81 4.88
N ASP A 68 3.49 -7.81 5.31
CA ASP A 68 3.48 -8.28 6.71
C ASP A 68 4.11 -7.28 7.69
N GLU A 69 4.94 -6.36 7.19
CA GLU A 69 5.55 -5.26 7.94
C GLU A 69 4.87 -3.89 7.64
N ASP A 70 3.69 -3.88 7.01
CA ASP A 70 2.96 -2.64 6.72
C ASP A 70 2.37 -2.05 8.01
N ALA A 71 2.98 -0.96 8.50
CA ALA A 71 2.51 -0.25 9.68
C ALA A 71 1.42 0.80 9.37
N VAL A 72 1.20 1.14 8.11
CA VAL A 72 0.19 2.12 7.67
C VAL A 72 -1.15 1.43 7.42
N GLY A 73 -1.14 0.32 6.69
CA GLY A 73 -2.29 -0.53 6.41
C GLY A 73 -2.02 -1.99 6.81
N PRO A 74 -1.93 -2.29 8.11
CA PRO A 74 -1.49 -3.61 8.58
C PRO A 74 -2.40 -4.74 8.11
N PRO A 75 -1.90 -5.99 8.10
CA PRO A 75 -2.66 -7.16 7.65
C PRO A 75 -4.04 -7.33 8.30
N SER A 76 -4.22 -6.88 9.54
CA SER A 76 -5.51 -6.88 10.23
C SER A 76 -6.56 -6.02 9.50
N ILE A 77 -6.17 -4.85 9.01
CA ILE A 77 -7.06 -3.97 8.24
C ILE A 77 -7.40 -4.60 6.88
N ALA A 78 -6.44 -5.24 6.22
CA ALA A 78 -6.69 -5.97 4.97
C ALA A 78 -7.70 -7.11 5.18
N GLN A 79 -7.61 -7.82 6.30
CA GLN A 79 -8.57 -8.87 6.66
C GLN A 79 -9.95 -8.30 6.97
N GLU A 80 -10.05 -7.21 7.74
CA GLU A 80 -11.31 -6.53 8.01
C GLU A 80 -12.02 -6.05 6.73
N LEU A 81 -11.24 -5.57 5.75
CA LEU A 81 -11.79 -5.20 4.44
C LEU A 81 -12.30 -6.41 3.69
N ALA A 82 -11.53 -7.51 3.67
CA ALA A 82 -11.92 -8.74 3.00
C ALA A 82 -13.20 -9.34 3.60
N ASP A 83 -13.36 -9.28 4.92
CA ASP A 83 -14.57 -9.78 5.61
C ASP A 83 -15.83 -8.97 5.24
N LYS A 84 -15.67 -7.71 4.84
CA LYS A 84 -16.77 -6.83 4.42
C LYS A 84 -17.07 -6.92 2.94
N ILE A 85 -16.07 -7.21 2.12
CA ILE A 85 -16.20 -7.26 0.65
C ILE A 85 -16.44 -8.71 0.23
N GLY A 86 -17.65 -9.04 -0.16
CA GLY A 86 -18.09 -10.43 -0.40
C GLY A 86 -17.31 -11.20 -1.48
N ARG A 87 -16.54 -10.52 -2.34
CA ARG A 87 -15.74 -11.10 -3.42
C ARG A 87 -14.26 -10.72 -3.32
N ALA A 88 -13.76 -10.54 -2.10
CA ALA A 88 -12.37 -10.18 -1.86
C ALA A 88 -11.45 -11.39 -1.70
N LYS A 89 -10.22 -11.24 -2.17
CA LYS A 89 -9.09 -12.12 -1.92
C LYS A 89 -7.96 -11.30 -1.31
N THR A 90 -7.44 -11.74 -0.17
CA THR A 90 -6.30 -11.08 0.50
C THR A 90 -5.01 -11.85 0.24
N VAL A 91 -3.93 -11.11 -0.02
CA VAL A 91 -2.57 -11.64 -0.10
C VAL A 91 -1.66 -10.78 0.75
N ILE A 92 -0.95 -11.42 1.68
CA ILE A 92 0.05 -10.77 2.54
C ILE A 92 1.42 -11.15 2.00
N LEU A 93 2.21 -10.14 1.63
CA LEU A 93 3.56 -10.30 1.12
C LEU A 93 4.56 -10.32 2.27
N ASN A 94 5.41 -11.34 2.30
CA ASN A 94 6.41 -11.50 3.34
C ASN A 94 7.58 -10.53 3.17
N ARG A 95 8.11 -9.99 4.29
CA ARG A 95 9.20 -9.00 4.32
C ARG A 95 8.89 -7.80 3.42
N CYS A 96 7.71 -7.25 3.57
CA CYS A 96 7.16 -6.19 2.74
C CYS A 96 6.43 -5.16 3.61
N GLY A 97 6.68 -3.90 3.37
CA GLY A 97 6.01 -2.78 4.03
C GLY A 97 4.82 -2.26 3.22
N HIS A 98 4.58 -0.96 3.36
CA HIS A 98 3.44 -0.27 2.74
C HIS A 98 3.57 -0.09 1.22
N TRP A 99 4.80 0.02 0.72
CA TRP A 99 5.07 0.27 -0.71
C TRP A 99 5.18 -1.05 -1.49
N THR A 100 4.17 -1.91 -1.37
CA THR A 100 4.17 -3.26 -1.96
C THR A 100 4.60 -3.31 -3.43
N PRO A 101 4.15 -2.41 -4.34
CA PRO A 101 4.57 -2.46 -5.74
C PRO A 101 6.05 -2.08 -5.97
N VAL A 102 6.64 -1.34 -5.03
CA VAL A 102 8.06 -0.94 -5.08
C VAL A 102 8.95 -2.00 -4.44
N GLU A 103 8.53 -2.50 -3.27
CA GLU A 103 9.29 -3.47 -2.48
C GLU A 103 9.25 -4.89 -3.08
N LYS A 104 8.12 -5.26 -3.67
CA LYS A 104 7.81 -6.60 -4.22
C LYS A 104 7.22 -6.51 -5.62
N SER A 105 7.86 -5.76 -6.51
CA SER A 105 7.33 -5.46 -7.84
C SER A 105 7.00 -6.69 -8.68
N LYS A 106 7.84 -7.74 -8.61
CA LYS A 106 7.64 -8.98 -9.37
C LYS A 106 6.43 -9.75 -8.84
N GLU A 107 6.33 -9.89 -7.52
CA GLU A 107 5.23 -10.56 -6.83
C GLU A 107 3.91 -9.83 -7.07
N CYS A 108 3.90 -8.51 -6.91
CA CYS A 108 2.72 -7.68 -7.19
C CYS A 108 2.28 -7.79 -8.65
N GLY A 109 3.22 -7.69 -9.59
CA GLY A 109 2.92 -7.82 -11.02
C GLY A 109 2.34 -9.19 -11.38
N LYS A 110 2.85 -10.27 -10.78
CA LYS A 110 2.32 -11.61 -10.96
C LYS A 110 0.90 -11.74 -10.40
N LEU A 111 0.70 -11.32 -9.15
CA LEU A 111 -0.62 -11.36 -8.48
C LEU A 111 -1.68 -10.60 -9.27
N LEU A 112 -1.35 -9.38 -9.71
CA LEU A 112 -2.26 -8.55 -10.49
C LEU A 112 -2.59 -9.20 -11.84
N SER A 113 -1.60 -9.75 -12.52
CA SER A 113 -1.76 -10.44 -13.80
C SER A 113 -2.66 -11.68 -13.69
N GLU A 114 -2.44 -12.48 -12.65
CA GLU A 114 -3.25 -13.68 -12.36
C GLU A 114 -4.68 -13.31 -11.97
N PHE A 115 -4.84 -12.26 -11.16
CA PHE A 115 -6.15 -11.78 -10.74
C PHE A 115 -6.98 -11.31 -11.94
N VAL A 116 -6.41 -10.45 -12.80
CA VAL A 116 -7.12 -9.93 -13.98
C VAL A 116 -7.52 -11.05 -14.95
N ARG A 117 -6.64 -12.04 -15.17
CA ARG A 117 -6.95 -13.19 -16.04
C ARG A 117 -8.03 -14.10 -15.48
N GLY A 118 -8.19 -14.13 -14.16
CA GLY A 118 -9.20 -14.95 -13.48
C GLY A 118 -10.59 -14.30 -13.40
N ILE A 119 -10.73 -13.05 -13.83
CA ILE A 119 -12.05 -12.38 -13.86
C ILE A 119 -12.78 -12.84 -15.13
N PRO A 120 -13.96 -13.44 -15.00
CA PRO A 120 -14.78 -13.78 -16.17
C PRO A 120 -15.20 -12.49 -16.90
N ILE A 121 -14.96 -12.45 -18.20
CA ILE A 121 -15.44 -11.38 -19.09
C ILE A 121 -16.87 -11.69 -19.49
#